data_d3d51e3d1d4870f3031ac05ad26b5c6f
#
_entry.id   d3d51e3d1d4870f3031ac05ad26b5c6f
#
_cell.length_a   1.000
_cell.length_b   1.000
_cell.length_c   1.000
_cell.angle_alpha   90.00
_cell.angle_beta   90.00
_cell.angle_gamma   90.00
#
_symmetry.space_group_name_H-M   'P 1'
#
loop_
_entity.id
_entity.type
_entity.pdbx_description
1 polymer ?
#
loop_
_entity_poly.entity_id
_entity_poly.type
_entity_poly.pdbx_seq_one_letter_code
_entity_poly.pdbx_strand_id
1 'polypeptide(L)'
;GWAEYHHCVCAKSTFALIDHRLWEMLWKWAKRRHPQKCNKWVKNRYWHPKCGRQWSFRTDTIVLYQMMDMPIVRVKSLDLNKNPFLNRDYFIKRKKEHEMKRKLAYQKSTAARSEYYVS
;
A
#
# COMPACT_ATOMS: atom_id res chain seq x y z
N GLY A 1 9.42 1.07 2.39
CA GLY A 1 9.40 1.34 3.79
C GLY A 1 8.71 0.30 4.65
N TRP A 2 8.08 0.72 5.74
CA TRP A 2 7.49 -0.16 6.75
C TRP A 2 6.43 -1.14 6.18
N ALA A 3 5.53 -0.66 5.36
CA ALA A 3 4.52 -1.52 4.71
C ALA A 3 5.15 -2.59 3.81
N GLU A 4 6.24 -2.26 3.14
CA GLU A 4 6.99 -3.21 2.32
C GLU A 4 7.70 -4.29 3.15
N TYR A 5 8.23 -3.93 4.30
CA TYR A 5 8.80 -4.90 5.24
C TYR A 5 7.78 -5.96 5.66
N HIS A 6 6.52 -5.56 5.86
CA HIS A 6 5.44 -6.44 6.29
C HIS A 6 4.61 -7.05 5.14
N HIS A 7 5.06 -7.00 3.88
CA HIS A 7 4.31 -7.49 2.72
C HIS A 7 4.03 -8.99 2.71
N CYS A 8 4.78 -9.79 3.46
CA CYS A 8 4.62 -11.24 3.53
C CYS A 8 3.68 -11.73 4.66
N VAL A 9 3.23 -10.85 5.53
CA VAL A 9 2.32 -11.16 6.64
C VAL A 9 0.91 -10.58 6.42
N CYS A 10 -0.09 -11.15 7.10
CA CYS A 10 -1.48 -10.70 7.00
C CYS A 10 -1.69 -9.41 7.82
N ALA A 11 -1.12 -8.30 7.36
CA ALA A 11 -1.13 -7.01 8.05
C ALA A 11 -2.18 -6.01 7.52
N LYS A 12 -3.15 -6.46 6.69
CA LYS A 12 -4.14 -5.56 6.07
C LYS A 12 -4.98 -4.77 7.08
N SER A 13 -5.40 -5.38 8.18
CA SER A 13 -6.13 -4.70 9.24
C SER A 13 -5.28 -3.61 9.91
N THR A 14 -4.00 -3.90 10.15
CA THR A 14 -3.05 -2.92 10.70
C THR A 14 -2.80 -1.79 9.70
N PHE A 15 -2.66 -2.09 8.41
CA PHE A 15 -2.49 -1.09 7.36
C PHE A 15 -3.72 -0.17 7.28
N ALA A 16 -4.94 -0.73 7.34
CA ALA A 16 -6.17 0.06 7.37
C ALA A 16 -6.24 0.97 8.61
N LEU A 17 -5.84 0.47 9.77
CA LEU A 17 -5.79 1.27 11.01
C LEU A 17 -4.81 2.43 10.89
N ILE A 18 -3.61 2.20 10.35
CA ILE A 18 -2.60 3.25 10.16
C ILE A 18 -3.10 4.29 9.16
N ASP A 19 -3.66 3.86 8.03
CA ASP A 19 -4.22 4.76 7.02
C ASP A 19 -5.35 5.62 7.61
N HIS A 20 -6.19 5.05 8.46
CA HIS A 20 -7.24 5.78 9.17
C HIS A 20 -6.68 6.82 10.15
N ARG A 21 -5.67 6.45 10.94
CA ARG A 21 -4.99 7.37 11.86
C ARG A 21 -4.30 8.52 11.13
N LEU A 22 -3.65 8.21 10.02
CA LEU A 22 -3.03 9.21 9.17
C LEU A 22 -4.08 10.18 8.60
N TRP A 23 -5.22 9.66 8.16
CA TRP A 23 -6.34 10.49 7.70
C TRP A 23 -6.85 11.43 8.80
N GLU A 24 -7.05 10.94 10.03
CA GLU A 24 -7.45 11.78 11.18
C GLU A 24 -6.45 12.92 11.44
N MET A 25 -5.16 12.61 11.41
CA MET A 25 -4.09 13.59 11.64
C MET A 25 -4.08 14.67 10.54
N LEU A 26 -4.21 14.27 9.28
CA LEU A 26 -4.28 15.18 8.13
C LEU A 26 -5.54 16.06 8.19
N TRP A 27 -6.67 15.49 8.61
CA TRP A 27 -7.90 16.25 8.81
C TRP A 27 -7.74 17.33 9.87
N LYS A 28 -7.20 16.99 11.04
CA LYS A 28 -6.91 17.93 12.12
C LYS A 28 -5.92 19.01 11.67
N TRP A 29 -4.90 18.64 10.91
CA TRP A 29 -3.94 19.58 10.34
C TRP A 29 -4.62 20.57 9.38
N ALA A 30 -5.43 20.09 8.45
CA ALA A 30 -6.14 20.90 7.47
C ALA A 30 -7.13 21.89 8.15
N LYS A 31 -7.83 21.44 9.18
CA LYS A 31 -8.75 22.28 9.97
C LYS A 31 -8.00 23.39 10.72
N ARG A 32 -6.85 23.08 11.31
CA ARG A 32 -6.00 24.09 11.99
C ARG A 32 -5.45 25.12 11.00
N ARG A 33 -5.10 24.70 9.80
CA ARG A 33 -4.60 25.57 8.74
C ARG A 33 -5.67 26.52 8.19
N HIS A 34 -6.92 26.11 8.21
CA HIS A 34 -8.05 26.87 7.67
C HIS A 34 -9.21 26.95 8.66
N PRO A 35 -9.04 27.65 9.78
CA PRO A 35 -10.06 27.69 10.85
C PRO A 35 -11.35 28.37 10.41
N GLN A 36 -11.27 29.34 9.48
CA GLN A 36 -12.40 30.10 8.97
C GLN A 36 -13.18 29.40 7.84
N LYS A 37 -12.72 28.21 7.39
CA LYS A 37 -13.34 27.50 6.28
C LYS A 37 -14.21 26.33 6.76
N CYS A 38 -15.33 26.13 6.09
CA CYS A 38 -16.23 25.00 6.40
C CYS A 38 -15.60 23.63 6.00
N ASN A 39 -16.11 22.56 6.56
CA ASN A 39 -15.61 21.20 6.31
C ASN A 39 -15.69 20.81 4.83
N LYS A 40 -16.74 21.23 4.12
CA LYS A 40 -16.91 20.97 2.70
C LYS A 40 -15.79 21.61 1.86
N TRP A 41 -15.43 22.84 2.19
CA TRP A 41 -14.33 23.52 1.51
C TRP A 41 -12.98 22.83 1.75
N VAL A 42 -12.69 22.47 3.03
CA VAL A 42 -11.45 21.75 3.40
C VAL A 42 -11.36 20.40 2.68
N LYS A 43 -12.47 19.65 2.63
CA LYS A 43 -12.54 18.42 1.88
C LYS A 43 -12.21 18.64 0.40
N ASN A 44 -12.89 19.58 -0.25
CA ASN A 44 -12.71 19.84 -1.68
C ASN A 44 -11.30 20.36 -2.01
N ARG A 45 -10.61 20.98 -1.05
CA ARG A 45 -9.25 21.49 -1.25
C ARG A 45 -8.19 20.40 -1.21
N TYR A 46 -8.30 19.43 -0.31
CA TYR A 46 -7.25 18.45 -0.02
C TYR A 46 -7.62 17.02 -0.39
N TRP A 47 -8.88 16.67 -0.41
CA TRP A 47 -9.36 15.33 -0.74
C TRP A 47 -10.15 15.36 -2.03
N HIS A 48 -9.66 14.58 -2.99
CA HIS A 48 -10.33 14.44 -4.27
C HIS A 48 -10.68 12.97 -4.51
N PRO A 49 -11.82 12.69 -5.14
CA PRO A 49 -12.15 11.32 -5.53
C PRO A 49 -11.11 10.81 -6.52
N LYS A 50 -10.60 9.60 -6.29
CA LYS A 50 -9.68 8.92 -7.17
C LYS A 50 -9.77 7.40 -7.00
N CYS A 51 -9.78 6.67 -8.11
CA CYS A 51 -9.77 5.21 -8.10
C CYS A 51 -10.89 4.59 -7.24
N GLY A 52 -12.13 5.07 -7.37
CA GLY A 52 -13.27 4.61 -6.58
C GLY A 52 -13.27 5.05 -5.11
N ARG A 53 -12.25 5.77 -4.66
CA ARG A 53 -12.16 6.30 -3.30
C ARG A 53 -12.48 7.78 -3.27
N GLN A 54 -13.44 8.16 -2.44
CA GLN A 54 -13.89 9.55 -2.31
C GLN A 54 -12.94 10.46 -1.49
N TRP A 55 -12.10 9.86 -0.66
CA TRP A 55 -11.25 10.56 0.29
C TRP A 55 -9.77 10.26 0.07
N SER A 56 -9.26 10.58 -1.14
CA SER A 56 -7.81 10.50 -1.41
C SER A 56 -7.16 11.84 -1.18
N PHE A 57 -6.23 11.91 -0.22
CA PHE A 57 -5.44 13.11 0.02
C PHE A 57 -4.43 13.29 -1.11
N ARG A 58 -4.54 14.38 -1.86
CA ARG A 58 -3.71 14.62 -3.04
C ARG A 58 -3.56 16.08 -3.39
N THR A 59 -2.46 16.38 -4.07
CA THR A 59 -2.25 17.57 -4.92
C THR A 59 -2.37 17.16 -6.39
N ASP A 60 -2.25 18.13 -7.30
CA ASP A 60 -2.35 17.87 -8.75
C ASP A 60 -1.28 16.88 -9.24
N THR A 61 -0.10 16.88 -8.62
CA THR A 61 1.05 16.06 -9.01
C THR A 61 1.30 14.86 -8.09
N ILE A 62 0.93 14.94 -6.82
CA ILE A 62 1.29 13.95 -5.80
C ILE A 62 0.04 13.40 -5.12
N VAL A 63 -0.03 12.10 -4.97
CA VAL A 63 -1.08 11.39 -4.23
C VAL A 63 -0.47 10.69 -3.04
N LEU A 64 -1.09 10.84 -1.87
CA LEU A 64 -0.68 10.12 -0.67
C LEU A 64 -0.83 8.61 -0.88
N TYR A 65 0.26 7.89 -0.69
CA TYR A 65 0.25 6.43 -0.73
C TYR A 65 -0.54 5.86 0.45
N GLN A 66 -1.42 4.91 0.18
CA GLN A 66 -2.16 4.19 1.21
C GLN A 66 -1.53 2.82 1.45
N MET A 67 -1.23 2.50 2.70
CA MET A 67 -0.60 1.21 3.07
C MET A 67 -1.50 0.02 2.74
N MET A 68 -2.81 0.21 2.77
CA MET A 68 -3.78 -0.83 2.42
C MET A 68 -3.66 -1.32 0.96
N ASP A 69 -3.06 -0.52 0.08
CA ASP A 69 -2.82 -0.89 -1.33
C ASP A 69 -1.61 -1.82 -1.51
N MET A 70 -0.79 -2.00 -0.46
CA MET A 70 0.35 -2.91 -0.50
C MET A 70 -0.12 -4.35 -0.75
N PRO A 71 0.32 -5.01 -1.84
CA PRO A 71 -0.02 -6.40 -2.09
C PRO A 71 0.65 -7.33 -1.07
N ILE A 72 -0.12 -8.28 -0.53
CA ILE A 72 0.39 -9.30 0.38
C ILE A 72 0.87 -10.50 -0.44
N VAL A 73 2.16 -10.80 -0.36
CA VAL A 73 2.78 -11.94 -1.04
C VAL A 73 3.33 -12.91 -0.01
N ARG A 74 2.59 -13.99 0.24
CA ARG A 74 2.98 -15.01 1.22
C ARG A 74 4.24 -15.75 0.78
N VAL A 75 5.16 -15.94 1.70
CA VAL A 75 6.32 -16.80 1.51
C VAL A 75 5.89 -18.25 1.65
N LYS A 76 6.29 -19.10 0.68
CA LYS A 76 6.06 -20.55 0.73
C LYS A 76 6.81 -21.15 1.93
N SER A 77 6.22 -22.08 2.66
CA SER A 77 6.88 -22.80 3.76
C SER A 77 8.18 -23.49 3.29
N LEU A 78 9.15 -23.59 4.19
CA LEU A 78 10.38 -24.31 3.92
C LEU A 78 10.14 -25.83 3.88
N ASP A 79 10.86 -26.51 3.01
CA ASP A 79 10.99 -27.96 3.09
C ASP A 79 12.04 -28.26 4.18
N LEU A 80 11.58 -28.88 5.27
CA LEU A 80 12.44 -29.16 6.44
C LEU A 80 13.53 -30.18 6.13
N ASN A 81 13.39 -30.95 5.04
CA ASN A 81 14.41 -31.91 4.61
C ASN A 81 15.55 -31.27 3.79
N LYS A 82 15.49 -29.96 3.54
CA LYS A 82 16.50 -29.23 2.79
C LYS A 82 17.43 -28.45 3.72
N ASN A 83 18.73 -28.73 3.60
CA ASN A 83 19.77 -28.04 4.37
C ASN A 83 20.30 -26.86 3.56
N PRO A 84 20.38 -25.62 4.13
CA PRO A 84 20.89 -24.44 3.43
C PRO A 84 22.33 -24.59 2.91
N PHE A 85 23.15 -25.38 3.59
CA PHE A 85 24.56 -25.60 3.22
C PHE A 85 24.72 -26.63 2.10
N LEU A 86 23.86 -27.66 2.08
CA LEU A 86 23.94 -28.76 1.11
C LEU A 86 23.07 -28.51 -0.14
N ASN A 87 21.94 -27.84 0.02
CA ASN A 87 20.95 -27.65 -1.04
C ASN A 87 20.84 -26.17 -1.49
N ARG A 88 21.96 -25.53 -1.79
CA ARG A 88 22.02 -24.11 -2.17
C ARG A 88 21.09 -23.76 -3.33
N ASP A 89 21.02 -24.61 -4.36
CA ASP A 89 20.21 -24.37 -5.54
C ASP A 89 18.70 -24.26 -5.21
N TYR A 90 18.22 -25.08 -4.27
CA TYR A 90 16.83 -24.99 -3.78
C TYR A 90 16.54 -23.61 -3.19
N PHE A 91 17.44 -23.08 -2.36
CA PHE A 91 17.22 -21.78 -1.71
C PHE A 91 17.34 -20.60 -2.69
N ILE A 92 18.26 -20.69 -3.65
CA ILE A 92 18.42 -19.68 -4.72
C ILE A 92 17.17 -19.65 -5.59
N LYS A 93 16.67 -20.80 -6.03
CA LYS A 93 15.46 -20.94 -6.83
C LYS A 93 14.26 -20.38 -6.09
N ARG A 94 14.10 -20.73 -4.83
CA ARG A 94 13.04 -20.26 -3.96
C ARG A 94 13.04 -18.72 -3.83
N LYS A 95 14.21 -18.12 -3.63
CA LYS A 95 14.35 -16.65 -3.56
C LYS A 95 13.92 -16.00 -4.87
N LYS A 96 14.36 -16.50 -6.01
CA LYS A 96 13.98 -16.01 -7.34
C LYS A 96 12.47 -16.11 -7.58
N GLU A 97 11.86 -17.23 -7.21
CA GLU A 97 10.40 -17.43 -7.34
C GLU A 97 9.61 -16.45 -6.48
N HIS A 98 10.06 -16.18 -5.26
CA HIS A 98 9.42 -15.21 -4.39
C HIS A 98 9.54 -13.78 -4.93
N GLU A 99 10.72 -13.39 -5.40
CA GLU A 99 10.94 -12.08 -6.03
C GLU A 99 10.06 -11.90 -7.28
N MET A 100 9.92 -12.94 -8.10
CA MET A 100 9.07 -12.91 -9.29
C MET A 100 7.59 -12.74 -8.91
N LYS A 101 7.10 -13.50 -7.93
CA LYS A 101 5.74 -13.35 -7.41
C LYS A 101 5.48 -11.95 -6.87
N ARG A 102 6.44 -11.37 -6.15
CA ARG A 102 6.37 -10.01 -5.63
C ARG A 102 6.25 -8.98 -6.75
N LYS A 103 7.10 -9.08 -7.78
CA LYS A 103 7.05 -8.19 -8.96
C LYS A 103 5.70 -8.28 -9.66
N LEU A 104 5.18 -9.49 -9.89
CA LEU A 104 3.87 -9.68 -10.51
C LEU A 104 2.72 -9.11 -9.68
N ALA A 105 2.77 -9.27 -8.35
CA ALA A 105 1.76 -8.70 -7.46
C ALA A 105 1.75 -7.17 -7.51
N TYR A 106 2.93 -6.56 -7.55
CA TYR A 106 3.07 -5.10 -7.73
C TYR A 106 2.54 -4.63 -9.09
N GLN A 107 2.90 -5.32 -10.17
CA GLN A 107 2.41 -4.99 -11.52
C GLN A 107 0.89 -5.06 -11.60
N LYS A 108 0.27 -6.11 -11.06
CA LYS A 108 -1.19 -6.24 -11.00
C LYS A 108 -1.84 -5.13 -10.20
N SER A 109 -1.28 -4.76 -9.04
CA SER A 109 -1.81 -3.67 -8.23
C SER A 109 -1.66 -2.32 -8.90
N THR A 110 -0.60 -2.11 -9.68
CA THR A 110 -0.36 -0.89 -10.45
C THR A 110 -1.26 -0.81 -11.68
N ALA A 111 -1.43 -1.92 -12.41
CA ALA A 111 -2.33 -2.01 -13.56
C ALA A 111 -3.78 -1.77 -13.16
N ALA A 112 -4.26 -2.41 -12.10
CA ALA A 112 -5.59 -2.16 -11.55
C ALA A 112 -5.80 -0.68 -11.18
N ARG A 113 -4.75 0.01 -10.72
CA ARG A 113 -4.81 1.45 -10.52
C ARG A 113 -4.91 2.24 -11.80
N SER A 114 -4.13 1.89 -12.83
CA SER A 114 -4.13 2.63 -14.10
C SER A 114 -5.47 2.54 -14.84
N GLU A 115 -6.13 1.39 -14.80
CA GLU A 115 -7.47 1.21 -15.37
C GLU A 115 -8.51 2.16 -14.75
N TYR A 116 -8.41 2.42 -13.44
CA TYR A 116 -9.26 3.41 -12.77
C TYR A 116 -8.90 4.87 -13.11
N TYR A 117 -7.75 5.10 -13.76
CA TYR A 117 -7.33 6.46 -14.16
C TYR A 117 -7.83 6.88 -15.53
N VAL A 118 -8.17 5.91 -16.40
CA VAL A 118 -8.57 6.15 -17.81
C VAL A 118 -10.09 6.25 -17.94
N SER A 119 -10.84 5.78 -16.98
CA SER A 119 -12.31 5.93 -16.89
C SER A 119 -12.68 7.03 -15.90
#